data_80774d646e66c7c2c5117feb8de34f01
#
_entry.id   80774d646e66c7c2c5117feb8de34f01
#
_cell.length_a   1.000
_cell.length_b   1.000
_cell.length_c   1.000
_cell.angle_alpha   90.00
_cell.angle_beta   90.00
_cell.angle_gamma   90.00
#
_symmetry.space_group_name_H-M   'P 1'
#
loop_
_entity.id
_entity.type
_entity.pdbx_description
1 polymer ?
#
loop_
_entity_poly.entity_id
_entity_poly.type
_entity_poly.pdbx_seq_one_letter_code
_entity_poly.pdbx_strand_id
1 'polypeptide(L)'
;MNKKALIVWGGWDGHEPEQVAGIFKTILEEENFDVEVANTLDVYADREKLKILDLVVPHWTMGQIEGTYVSHISEAVQSGVGLAGCHGGMCDSFRTNVDWQFMTGGNWVAHPGNDGVNYTVNIKILRANT
;
A
#
# COMPACT_ATOMS: atom_id res chain seq x y z
N MET A 1 -10.64 -10.67 -20.23
CA MET A 1 -10.68 -9.31 -19.65
C MET A 1 -9.35 -9.09 -18.95
N ASN A 2 -8.77 -7.89 -19.10
CA ASN A 2 -7.54 -7.56 -18.36
C ASN A 2 -7.86 -7.47 -16.87
N LYS A 3 -6.87 -7.77 -16.03
CA LYS A 3 -6.95 -7.51 -14.60
C LYS A 3 -6.92 -6.00 -14.33
N LYS A 4 -7.51 -5.57 -13.24
CA LYS A 4 -7.61 -4.15 -12.87
C LYS A 4 -6.78 -3.85 -11.64
N ALA A 5 -5.95 -2.82 -11.70
CA ALA A 5 -5.17 -2.35 -10.58
C ALA A 5 -5.43 -0.86 -10.29
N LEU A 6 -5.40 -0.51 -9.02
CA LEU A 6 -5.43 0.87 -8.53
C LEU A 6 -4.14 1.16 -7.78
N ILE A 7 -3.37 2.13 -8.24
CA ILE A 7 -2.21 2.68 -7.54
C ILE A 7 -2.62 4.01 -6.91
N VAL A 8 -2.38 4.17 -5.61
CA VAL A 8 -2.68 5.42 -4.89
C VAL A 8 -1.40 5.94 -4.26
N TRP A 9 -0.94 7.12 -4.68
CA TRP A 9 0.33 7.67 -4.25
C TRP A 9 0.20 9.04 -3.60
N GLY A 10 1.14 9.35 -2.71
CA GLY A 10 1.25 10.63 -2.02
C GLY A 10 1.99 10.53 -0.68
N GLY A 11 1.68 11.46 0.21
CA GLY A 11 2.32 11.57 1.51
C GLY A 11 3.65 12.31 1.42
N TRP A 12 4.71 11.75 2.01
CA TRP A 12 6.00 12.40 2.10
C TRP A 12 6.77 12.37 0.77
N ASP A 13 7.12 13.54 0.24
CA ASP A 13 7.79 13.70 -1.06
C ASP A 13 9.20 13.08 -1.13
N GLY A 14 9.86 12.88 0.01
CA GLY A 14 11.19 12.27 0.08
C GLY A 14 11.27 10.82 -0.42
N HIS A 15 10.14 10.16 -0.62
CA HIS A 15 10.05 8.85 -1.27
C HIS A 15 9.70 8.91 -2.77
N GLU A 16 9.70 10.09 -3.37
CA GLU A 16 9.41 10.31 -4.79
C GLU A 16 8.13 9.58 -5.26
N PRO A 17 6.99 9.79 -4.55
CA PRO A 17 5.82 8.92 -4.69
C PRO A 17 5.23 8.88 -6.10
N GLU A 18 5.27 9.98 -6.85
CA GLU A 18 4.79 10.03 -8.23
C GLU A 18 5.65 9.17 -9.16
N GLN A 19 6.97 9.30 -9.05
CA GLN A 19 7.92 8.55 -9.87
C GLN A 19 7.83 7.05 -9.60
N VAL A 20 7.72 6.66 -8.32
CA VAL A 20 7.55 5.26 -7.92
C VAL A 20 6.21 4.70 -8.42
N ALA A 21 5.13 5.46 -8.31
CA ALA A 21 3.83 5.08 -8.87
C ALA A 21 3.91 4.87 -10.39
N GLY A 22 4.66 5.71 -11.10
CA GLY A 22 4.92 5.56 -12.53
C GLY A 22 5.65 4.25 -12.88
N ILE A 23 6.63 3.86 -12.06
CA ILE A 23 7.35 2.58 -12.22
C ILE A 23 6.38 1.40 -12.00
N PHE A 24 5.60 1.42 -10.93
CA PHE A 24 4.60 0.38 -10.67
C PHE A 24 3.56 0.27 -11.78
N LYS A 25 3.11 1.42 -12.31
CA LYS A 25 2.19 1.44 -13.43
C LYS A 25 2.78 0.71 -14.64
N THR A 26 4.01 1.05 -15.04
CA THR A 26 4.68 0.42 -16.18
C THR A 26 4.78 -1.09 -16.00
N ILE A 27 5.23 -1.56 -14.83
CA ILE A 27 5.37 -2.99 -14.53
C ILE A 27 4.01 -3.71 -14.61
N LEU A 28 2.95 -3.12 -14.06
CA LEU A 28 1.62 -3.74 -14.07
C LEU A 28 1.00 -3.76 -15.48
N GLU A 29 1.22 -2.72 -16.28
CA GLU A 29 0.76 -2.69 -17.67
C GLU A 29 1.46 -3.75 -18.53
N GLU A 30 2.77 -4.01 -18.30
CA GLU A 30 3.51 -5.11 -18.92
C GLU A 30 2.94 -6.50 -18.55
N GLU A 31 2.36 -6.62 -17.34
CA GLU A 31 1.67 -7.82 -16.84
C GLU A 31 0.18 -7.88 -17.24
N ASN A 32 -0.26 -7.05 -18.19
CA ASN A 32 -1.61 -6.97 -18.72
C ASN A 32 -2.67 -6.51 -17.70
N PHE A 33 -2.32 -5.61 -16.79
CA PHE A 33 -3.30 -4.91 -15.98
C PHE A 33 -3.78 -3.63 -16.66
N ASP A 34 -5.07 -3.33 -16.51
CA ASP A 34 -5.62 -1.98 -16.70
C ASP A 34 -5.37 -1.19 -15.41
N VAL A 35 -4.49 -0.20 -15.47
CA VAL A 35 -3.98 0.49 -14.27
C VAL A 35 -4.57 1.88 -14.16
N GLU A 36 -5.29 2.12 -13.07
CA GLU A 36 -5.67 3.46 -12.62
C GLU A 36 -4.63 3.98 -11.62
N VAL A 37 -4.27 5.26 -11.74
CA VAL A 37 -3.34 5.94 -10.83
C VAL A 37 -4.04 7.17 -10.25
N ALA A 38 -4.00 7.32 -8.93
CA ALA A 38 -4.60 8.44 -8.22
C ALA A 38 -3.62 9.02 -7.19
N ASN A 39 -3.68 10.34 -7.02
CA ASN A 39 -2.91 11.08 -6.02
C ASN A 39 -3.79 11.64 -4.90
N THR A 40 -4.93 11.01 -4.66
CA THR A 40 -5.85 11.34 -3.58
C THR A 40 -6.37 10.08 -2.92
N LEU A 41 -6.60 10.14 -1.61
CA LEU A 41 -7.21 9.05 -0.86
C LEU A 41 -8.73 8.92 -1.10
N ASP A 42 -9.36 9.92 -1.72
CA ASP A 42 -10.81 9.93 -1.98
C ASP A 42 -11.26 8.81 -2.92
N VAL A 43 -10.34 8.24 -3.70
CA VAL A 43 -10.63 7.07 -4.54
C VAL A 43 -11.05 5.86 -3.72
N TYR A 44 -10.71 5.81 -2.44
CA TYR A 44 -11.12 4.76 -1.50
C TYR A 44 -12.55 4.94 -0.95
N ALA A 45 -13.21 6.06 -1.27
CA ALA A 45 -14.61 6.26 -0.91
C ALA A 45 -15.55 5.32 -1.67
N ASP A 46 -15.19 4.95 -2.90
CA ASP A 46 -16.02 4.07 -3.74
C ASP A 46 -15.79 2.59 -3.42
N ARG A 47 -16.55 2.11 -2.44
CA ARG A 47 -16.53 0.72 -1.96
C ARG A 47 -16.77 -0.31 -3.06
N GLU A 48 -17.72 -0.05 -3.96
CA GLU A 48 -18.07 -1.02 -5.01
C GLU A 48 -16.99 -1.08 -6.10
N LYS A 49 -16.38 0.07 -6.41
CA LYS A 49 -15.22 0.11 -7.29
C LYS A 49 -14.05 -0.71 -6.74
N LEU A 50 -13.75 -0.60 -5.46
CA LEU A 50 -12.64 -1.36 -4.86
C LEU A 50 -12.84 -2.86 -4.97
N LYS A 51 -14.06 -3.36 -4.83
CA LYS A 51 -14.37 -4.79 -4.87
C LYS A 51 -14.24 -5.45 -6.26
N ILE A 52 -14.24 -4.66 -7.31
CA ILE A 52 -14.07 -5.17 -8.69
C ILE A 52 -12.63 -5.05 -9.20
N LEU A 53 -11.70 -4.62 -8.35
CA LEU A 53 -10.27 -4.62 -8.64
C LEU A 53 -9.67 -6.01 -8.39
N ASP A 54 -8.57 -6.28 -9.07
CA ASP A 54 -7.71 -7.43 -8.78
C ASP A 54 -6.57 -7.08 -7.83
N LEU A 55 -6.15 -5.79 -7.82
CA LEU A 55 -5.01 -5.33 -7.03
C LEU A 55 -5.15 -3.86 -6.60
N VAL A 56 -4.82 -3.58 -5.35
CA VAL A 56 -4.59 -2.22 -4.83
C VAL A 56 -3.12 -2.09 -4.44
N VAL A 57 -2.47 -1.02 -4.91
CA VAL A 57 -1.07 -0.71 -4.62
C VAL A 57 -1.00 0.65 -3.92
N PRO A 58 -1.03 0.68 -2.60
CA PRO A 58 -0.79 1.93 -1.87
C PRO A 58 0.69 2.30 -1.92
N HIS A 59 0.96 3.57 -2.20
CA HIS A 59 2.28 4.19 -2.10
C HIS A 59 2.16 5.56 -1.44
N TRP A 60 1.75 5.56 -0.17
CA TRP A 60 1.44 6.75 0.62
C TRP A 60 2.21 6.74 1.94
N THR A 61 3.27 7.50 2.05
CA THR A 61 4.10 7.52 3.27
C THR A 61 3.54 8.50 4.30
N MET A 62 3.37 8.05 5.55
CA MET A 62 2.79 8.83 6.66
C MET A 62 1.34 9.26 6.37
N GLY A 63 0.97 10.46 6.81
CA GLY A 63 -0.37 11.02 6.57
C GLY A 63 -1.46 10.46 7.48
N GLN A 64 -2.67 10.90 7.19
CA GLN A 64 -3.90 10.46 7.84
C GLN A 64 -4.86 9.92 6.78
N ILE A 65 -5.71 8.98 7.18
CA ILE A 65 -6.74 8.39 6.33
C ILE A 65 -8.06 8.31 7.11
N GLU A 66 -9.16 8.52 6.42
CA GLU A 66 -10.49 8.29 6.98
C GLU A 66 -10.70 6.81 7.33
N GLY A 67 -11.21 6.53 8.53
CA GLY A 67 -11.47 5.15 8.96
C GLY A 67 -12.42 4.40 8.02
N THR A 68 -13.37 5.10 7.42
CA THR A 68 -14.28 4.56 6.41
C THR A 68 -13.53 4.06 5.18
N TYR A 69 -12.50 4.77 4.71
CA TYR A 69 -11.69 4.35 3.57
C TYR A 69 -10.90 3.08 3.87
N VAL A 70 -10.31 3.00 5.07
CA VAL A 70 -9.63 1.78 5.51
C VAL A 70 -10.59 0.60 5.57
N SER A 71 -11.81 0.81 6.08
CA SER A 71 -12.86 -0.23 6.10
C SER A 71 -13.20 -0.73 4.69
N HIS A 72 -13.36 0.17 3.72
CA HIS A 72 -13.66 -0.21 2.34
C HIS A 72 -12.52 -1.01 1.69
N ILE A 73 -11.25 -0.61 1.91
CA ILE A 73 -10.08 -1.35 1.43
C ILE A 73 -10.03 -2.73 2.10
N SER A 74 -10.22 -2.78 3.43
CA SER A 74 -10.20 -4.03 4.19
C SER A 74 -11.25 -5.02 3.69
N GLU A 75 -12.48 -4.54 3.43
CA GLU A 75 -13.53 -5.38 2.85
C GLU A 75 -13.18 -5.89 1.45
N ALA A 76 -12.58 -5.05 0.61
CA ALA A 76 -12.13 -5.46 -0.72
C ALA A 76 -11.06 -6.56 -0.61
N VAL A 77 -10.07 -6.39 0.26
CA VAL A 77 -9.01 -7.39 0.51
C VAL A 77 -9.60 -8.70 1.04
N GLN A 78 -10.55 -8.63 2.00
CA GLN A 78 -11.24 -9.81 2.51
C GLN A 78 -12.06 -10.54 1.43
N SER A 79 -12.54 -9.83 0.42
CA SER A 79 -13.26 -10.42 -0.72
C SER A 79 -12.35 -11.04 -1.78
N GLY A 80 -11.02 -10.88 -1.66
CA GLY A 80 -10.04 -11.49 -2.55
C GLY A 80 -9.24 -10.51 -3.41
N VAL A 81 -9.44 -9.21 -3.25
CA VAL A 81 -8.59 -8.19 -3.92
C VAL A 81 -7.19 -8.22 -3.34
N GLY A 82 -6.19 -8.30 -4.18
CA GLY A 82 -4.79 -8.26 -3.76
C GLY A 82 -4.40 -6.89 -3.17
N LEU A 83 -3.56 -6.89 -2.15
CA LEU A 83 -2.93 -5.69 -1.60
C LEU A 83 -1.42 -5.88 -1.67
N ALA A 84 -0.71 -5.02 -2.39
CA ALA A 84 0.74 -5.09 -2.52
C ALA A 84 1.35 -3.70 -2.43
N GLY A 85 2.53 -3.62 -1.85
CA GLY A 85 3.27 -2.37 -1.73
C GLY A 85 4.65 -2.63 -1.15
N CYS A 86 5.42 -1.58 -0.98
CA CYS A 86 6.77 -1.69 -0.44
C CYS A 86 7.11 -0.52 0.47
N HIS A 87 8.06 -0.76 1.38
CA HIS A 87 8.72 0.25 2.17
C HIS A 87 7.73 1.17 2.92
N GLY A 88 8.08 2.45 3.06
CA GLY A 88 7.24 3.44 3.72
C GLY A 88 5.93 3.75 2.99
N GLY A 89 5.84 3.48 1.69
CA GLY A 89 4.60 3.68 0.93
C GLY A 89 3.44 2.76 1.34
N MET A 90 3.71 1.71 2.09
CA MET A 90 2.70 0.80 2.64
C MET A 90 2.83 0.61 4.14
N CYS A 91 4.05 0.33 4.66
CA CYS A 91 4.25 0.00 6.06
C CYS A 91 4.48 1.22 6.96
N ASP A 92 4.68 2.40 6.40
CA ASP A 92 4.75 3.68 7.11
C ASP A 92 3.55 4.60 6.81
N SER A 93 2.53 4.05 6.19
CA SER A 93 1.28 4.77 5.93
C SER A 93 0.42 4.83 7.18
N PHE A 94 -0.19 5.97 7.42
CA PHE A 94 -1.28 6.14 8.38
C PHE A 94 -0.97 5.55 9.77
N ARG A 95 0.16 5.93 10.37
CA ARG A 95 0.73 5.37 11.61
C ARG A 95 -0.22 5.24 12.80
N THR A 96 -1.29 6.02 12.82
CA THR A 96 -2.29 6.01 13.90
C THR A 96 -3.47 5.09 13.62
N ASN A 97 -3.52 4.45 12.44
CA ASN A 97 -4.63 3.59 12.06
C ASN A 97 -4.28 2.11 12.27
N VAL A 98 -4.86 1.53 13.32
CA VAL A 98 -4.59 0.14 13.74
C VAL A 98 -5.08 -0.87 12.71
N ASP A 99 -6.23 -0.62 12.09
CA ASP A 99 -6.82 -1.53 11.10
C ASP A 99 -5.96 -1.59 9.83
N TRP A 100 -5.37 -0.47 9.44
CA TRP A 100 -4.39 -0.43 8.36
C TRP A 100 -3.17 -1.30 8.68
N GLN A 101 -2.62 -1.16 9.88
CA GLN A 101 -1.45 -1.93 10.33
C GLN A 101 -1.74 -3.43 10.36
N PHE A 102 -2.93 -3.80 10.82
CA PHE A 102 -3.38 -5.20 10.81
C PHE A 102 -3.47 -5.76 9.38
N MET A 103 -4.07 -5.01 8.47
CA MET A 103 -4.25 -5.41 7.09
C MET A 103 -2.90 -5.56 6.35
N THR A 104 -1.96 -4.64 6.57
CA THR A 104 -0.64 -4.66 5.93
C THR A 104 0.38 -5.58 6.63
N GLY A 105 0.07 -6.04 7.84
CA GLY A 105 0.89 -6.96 8.61
C GLY A 105 2.13 -6.33 9.26
N GLY A 106 2.25 -5.02 9.26
CA GLY A 106 3.40 -4.32 9.85
C GLY A 106 3.19 -2.83 9.98
N ASN A 107 4.04 -2.21 10.78
CA ASN A 107 4.09 -0.76 10.94
C ASN A 107 5.53 -0.31 11.18
N TRP A 108 5.96 0.64 10.38
CA TRP A 108 7.22 1.32 10.60
C TRP A 108 7.01 2.50 11.54
N VAL A 109 7.69 2.50 12.66
CA VAL A 109 7.51 3.54 13.71
C VAL A 109 8.70 4.48 13.84
N ALA A 110 9.92 3.98 13.64
CA ALA A 110 11.14 4.78 13.73
C ALA A 110 12.35 4.05 13.16
N HIS A 111 13.40 4.80 12.82
CA HIS A 111 14.71 4.23 12.54
C HIS A 111 15.40 3.82 13.86
N PRO A 112 15.87 2.57 13.99
CA PRO A 112 16.63 2.16 15.18
C PRO A 112 17.87 3.03 15.39
N GLY A 113 18.01 3.63 16.56
CA GLY A 113 19.13 4.49 16.90
C GLY A 113 19.09 5.92 16.32
N ASN A 114 17.97 6.34 15.71
CA ASN A 114 17.73 7.59 14.99
C ASN A 114 18.30 7.63 13.57
N ASP A 115 18.04 8.72 12.87
CA ASP A 115 18.48 8.91 11.48
C ASP A 115 20.02 8.92 11.37
N GLY A 116 20.52 8.27 10.33
CA GLY A 116 21.96 8.20 10.05
C GLY A 116 22.73 7.13 10.84
N VAL A 117 22.07 6.38 11.71
CA VAL A 117 22.71 5.25 12.42
C VAL A 117 22.62 3.98 11.58
N ASN A 118 23.77 3.35 11.35
CA ASN A 118 23.81 2.04 10.68
C ASN A 118 23.37 0.94 11.65
N TYR A 119 22.51 0.04 11.17
CA TYR A 119 22.08 -1.14 11.92
C TYR A 119 21.96 -2.36 10.99
N THR A 120 21.99 -3.53 11.58
CA THR A 120 21.83 -4.80 10.85
C THR A 120 20.45 -5.37 11.16
N VAL A 121 19.72 -5.75 10.11
CA VAL A 121 18.45 -6.46 10.22
C VAL A 121 18.67 -7.92 9.94
N ASN A 122 18.32 -8.80 10.87
CA ASN A 122 18.31 -10.24 10.69
C ASN A 122 16.88 -10.72 10.43
N ILE A 123 16.62 -11.23 9.23
CA ILE A 123 15.32 -11.77 8.86
C ILE A 123 15.34 -13.28 9.00
N LYS A 124 14.46 -13.82 9.85
CA LYS A 124 14.22 -15.26 9.96
C LYS A 124 12.92 -15.59 9.23
N ILE A 125 13.04 -16.30 8.13
CA ILE A 125 11.87 -16.82 7.41
C ILE A 125 11.39 -18.07 8.14
N LEU A 126 10.20 -17.99 8.72
CA LEU A 126 9.49 -19.13 9.26
C LEU A 126 8.65 -19.73 8.12
N ARG A 127 9.02 -20.91 7.64
CA ARG A 127 8.14 -21.64 6.72
C ARG A 127 6.95 -22.16 7.54
N ALA A 128 5.74 -21.78 7.15
CA ALA A 128 4.57 -22.49 7.62
C ALA A 128 4.67 -23.93 7.14
N ASN A 129 4.57 -24.89 8.06
CA ASN A 129 4.42 -26.28 7.67
C ASN A 129 3.02 -26.38 7.04
N THR A 130 2.97 -26.56 5.72
CA THR A 130 1.75 -26.91 4.98
C THR A 130 1.41 -28.36 5.21
#